data_610f34b2510091f3ce5ea45f3147e6c1
#
_entry.id   610f34b2510091f3ce5ea45f3147e6c1
#
_cell.length_a   1.000
_cell.length_b   1.000
_cell.length_c   1.000
_cell.angle_alpha   90.00
_cell.angle_beta   90.00
_cell.angle_gamma   90.00
#
_symmetry.space_group_name_H-M   'P 1'
#
loop_
_entity.id
_entity.type
_entity.pdbx_description
1 polymer ?
#
loop_
_entity_poly.entity_id
_entity_poly.type
_entity_poly.pdbx_seq_one_letter_code
_entity_poly.pdbx_strand_id
1 'polypeptide(L)'
;MKRIKLMLGFTALVVTAFALTTGTRANSATSPGDKPASATAIKIDNFSFGPATITIPAGTTVTWTNNDDVPHVVTSDDNKMFKSKALDTDDHFSFMFAKPGTYNYYCAIHPKMTAKIVVQ
;
A
#
# COMPACT_ATOMS: atom_id res chain seq x y z
N MET A 1 1.34 68.91 -56.56
CA MET A 1 1.43 67.95 -56.60
C MET A 1 1.97 67.14 -55.79
N LYS A 2 2.13 66.58 -55.22
CA LYS A 2 2.63 65.73 -54.64
C LYS A 2 2.14 64.99 -53.82
N ARG A 3 2.24 64.12 -53.67
CA ARG A 3 1.85 63.22 -53.03
C ARG A 3 2.51 62.58 -52.26
N ILE A 4 2.35 62.16 -51.29
CA ILE A 4 2.99 61.43 -50.49
C ILE A 4 2.43 60.27 -50.15
N LYS A 5 3.06 59.43 -50.21
CA LYS A 5 2.72 58.31 -49.83
C LYS A 5 3.22 57.89 -48.74
N LEU A 6 2.73 57.72 -47.86
CA LEU A 6 3.08 57.17 -46.76
C LEU A 6 2.85 55.81 -46.70
N MET A 7 3.77 55.14 -46.65
CA MET A 7 3.67 53.88 -46.44
C MET A 7 3.90 53.54 -45.17
N LEU A 8 3.08 53.14 -44.48
CA LEU A 8 3.20 52.61 -43.31
C LEU A 8 3.43 51.28 -43.35
N GLY A 9 4.45 50.86 -43.12
CA GLY A 9 4.69 49.54 -42.87
C GLY A 9 4.29 49.15 -41.50
N PHE A 10 3.37 48.46 -41.47
CA PHE A 10 2.99 47.90 -40.30
C PHE A 10 3.57 46.62 -40.16
N THR A 11 4.49 46.48 -39.49
CA THR A 11 4.95 45.18 -38.97
C THR A 11 4.06 44.85 -37.84
N ALA A 12 3.15 44.10 -38.17
CA ALA A 12 2.42 43.46 -37.11
C ALA A 12 3.36 42.50 -36.41
N LEU A 13 3.74 42.85 -35.30
CA LEU A 13 4.44 41.95 -34.47
C LEU A 13 3.46 40.98 -33.93
N VAL A 14 3.43 39.86 -34.51
CA VAL A 14 2.69 38.77 -33.95
C VAL A 14 3.51 38.23 -32.82
N VAL A 15 3.17 38.67 -31.67
CA VAL A 15 3.66 38.01 -30.51
C VAL A 15 2.86 36.77 -30.37
N THR A 16 3.39 35.72 -30.86
CA THR A 16 2.87 34.43 -30.52
C THR A 16 3.16 34.21 -29.06
N ALA A 17 2.16 34.42 -28.30
CA ALA A 17 2.23 33.95 -26.92
C ALA A 17 2.39 32.47 -26.96
N PHE A 18 3.55 32.05 -26.63
CA PHE A 18 3.79 30.68 -26.46
C PHE A 18 3.16 30.32 -25.13
N ALA A 19 2.00 29.79 -25.20
CA ALA A 19 1.43 29.19 -24.01
C ALA A 19 2.25 27.94 -23.71
N LEU A 20 3.13 28.09 -22.80
CA LEU A 20 3.70 26.95 -22.22
C LEU A 20 2.62 26.28 -21.41
N THR A 21 2.06 25.30 -21.97
CA THR A 21 1.32 24.36 -21.14
C THR A 21 2.38 23.58 -20.38
N THR A 22 2.69 24.10 -19.27
CA THR A 22 3.37 23.28 -18.30
C THR A 22 2.39 22.21 -17.95
N GLY A 23 2.61 21.05 -18.46
CA GLY A 23 1.90 19.91 -17.99
C GLY A 23 2.10 19.86 -16.50
N THR A 24 1.05 20.11 -15.80
CA THR A 24 1.06 19.90 -14.37
C THR A 24 1.24 18.43 -14.17
N ARG A 25 2.42 18.05 -13.89
CA ARG A 25 2.59 16.77 -13.28
C ARG A 25 1.80 16.83 -12.01
N ALA A 26 0.75 16.07 -11.98
CA ALA A 26 0.18 15.73 -10.72
C ALA A 26 1.28 14.99 -9.96
N ASN A 27 2.04 15.73 -9.25
CA ASN A 27 2.91 15.17 -8.29
C ASN A 27 1.99 14.81 -7.17
N SER A 28 1.70 13.55 -7.03
CA SER A 28 1.14 13.10 -5.79
C SER A 28 2.25 13.25 -4.78
N ALA A 29 2.34 14.44 -4.27
CA ALA A 29 3.24 14.71 -3.19
C ALA A 29 2.71 13.96 -2.00
N THR A 30 3.39 12.91 -1.65
CA THR A 30 3.28 12.31 -0.35
C THR A 30 3.56 13.41 0.65
N SER A 31 2.62 13.71 1.48
CA SER A 31 2.83 14.69 2.56
C SER A 31 4.05 14.26 3.37
N PRO A 32 4.91 15.22 3.78
CA PRO A 32 6.02 14.88 4.65
C PRO A 32 5.49 14.20 5.91
N GLY A 33 5.82 12.93 6.09
CA GLY A 33 5.32 12.15 7.21
C GLY A 33 4.39 11.01 6.83
N ASP A 34 3.87 10.97 5.61
CA ASP A 34 3.13 9.83 5.13
C ASP A 34 4.11 8.78 4.63
N LYS A 35 4.32 7.78 5.46
CA LYS A 35 5.02 6.59 5.03
C LYS A 35 4.14 5.87 4.04
N PRO A 36 4.68 5.43 2.89
CA PRO A 36 3.91 4.57 2.01
C PRO A 36 3.42 3.35 2.81
N ALA A 37 2.17 3.00 2.63
CA ALA A 37 1.64 1.80 3.23
C ALA A 37 2.50 0.61 2.79
N SER A 38 3.13 -0.06 3.75
CA SER A 38 3.91 -1.26 3.46
C SER A 38 2.99 -2.47 3.43
N ALA A 39 3.37 -3.45 2.67
CA ALA A 39 2.67 -4.71 2.58
C ALA A 39 3.65 -5.84 2.86
N THR A 40 3.23 -6.81 3.65
CA THR A 40 4.03 -7.98 4.01
C THR A 40 3.19 -9.23 3.87
N ALA A 41 3.78 -10.28 3.33
CA ALA A 41 3.10 -11.54 3.11
C ALA A 41 3.61 -12.62 4.07
N ILE A 42 2.69 -13.40 4.62
CA ILE A 42 2.96 -14.59 5.42
C ILE A 42 2.34 -15.78 4.72
N LYS A 43 3.10 -16.84 4.59
CA LYS A 43 2.59 -18.09 4.06
C LYS A 43 2.16 -18.99 5.18
N ILE A 44 1.05 -19.67 4.97
CA ILE A 44 0.63 -20.78 5.79
C ILE A 44 0.92 -22.03 5.00
N ASP A 45 1.86 -22.80 5.46
CA ASP A 45 2.33 -23.98 4.72
C ASP A 45 2.87 -25.01 5.70
N ASN A 46 2.56 -26.27 5.47
CA ASN A 46 2.99 -27.37 6.29
C ASN A 46 2.70 -27.14 7.79
N PHE A 47 1.47 -26.73 8.08
CA PHE A 47 0.98 -26.47 9.44
C PHE A 47 1.83 -25.45 10.20
N SER A 48 2.36 -24.45 9.52
CA SER A 48 3.14 -23.39 10.15
C SER A 48 2.95 -22.06 9.43
N PHE A 49 3.22 -20.98 10.16
CA PHE A 49 3.26 -19.64 9.58
C PHE A 49 4.71 -19.32 9.22
N GLY A 50 4.91 -18.87 8.02
CA GLY A 50 6.25 -18.55 7.55
C GLY A 50 6.39 -17.14 6.97
N PRO A 51 7.20 -16.30 7.59
CA PRO A 51 7.99 -16.49 8.81
C PRO A 51 7.13 -16.51 10.08
N ALA A 52 7.61 -17.23 11.10
CA ALA A 52 6.90 -17.32 12.37
C ALA A 52 6.99 -16.03 13.20
N THR A 53 8.02 -15.24 12.97
CA THR A 53 8.18 -13.91 13.59
C THR A 53 8.58 -12.92 12.54
N ILE A 54 7.84 -11.83 12.47
CA ILE A 54 8.18 -10.70 11.59
C ILE A 54 8.16 -9.41 12.38
N THR A 55 8.97 -8.47 11.95
CA THR A 55 9.00 -7.10 12.49
C THR A 55 8.61 -6.16 11.37
N ILE A 56 7.60 -5.34 11.61
CA ILE A 56 7.05 -4.44 10.60
C ILE A 56 6.86 -3.04 11.19
N PRO A 57 6.90 -1.99 10.37
CA PRO A 57 6.52 -0.66 10.84
C PRO A 57 5.01 -0.54 11.03
N ALA A 58 4.59 0.34 11.94
CA ALA A 58 3.18 0.64 12.12
C ALA A 58 2.55 1.13 10.81
N GLY A 59 1.34 0.71 10.54
CA GLY A 59 0.64 1.01 9.29
C GLY A 59 0.82 -0.04 8.20
N THR A 60 1.56 -1.11 8.47
CA THR A 60 1.76 -2.20 7.52
C THR A 60 0.53 -3.10 7.45
N THR A 61 0.14 -3.47 6.24
CA THR A 61 -0.89 -4.49 6.02
C THR A 61 -0.21 -5.84 5.82
N VAL A 62 -0.58 -6.82 6.62
CA VAL A 62 -0.08 -8.19 6.54
C VAL A 62 -1.14 -9.04 5.87
N THR A 63 -0.73 -9.84 4.90
CA THR A 63 -1.61 -10.78 4.20
C THR A 63 -1.11 -12.20 4.42
N TRP A 64 -1.97 -13.03 4.97
CA TRP A 64 -1.73 -14.47 5.11
C TRP A 64 -2.36 -15.20 3.95
N THR A 65 -1.64 -16.12 3.34
CA THR A 65 -2.17 -16.97 2.29
C THR A 65 -1.98 -18.44 2.67
N ASN A 66 -3.05 -19.20 2.60
CA ASN A 66 -2.99 -20.63 2.91
C ASN A 66 -2.53 -21.42 1.69
N ASN A 67 -1.34 -22.00 1.80
CA ASN A 67 -0.77 -22.85 0.76
C ASN A 67 -0.91 -24.34 1.11
N ASP A 68 -1.52 -24.67 2.24
CA ASP A 68 -1.82 -26.06 2.60
C ASP A 68 -3.09 -26.56 1.92
N ASP A 69 -3.23 -27.85 1.91
CA ASP A 69 -4.43 -28.52 1.40
C ASP A 69 -5.49 -28.73 2.47
N VAL A 70 -5.31 -28.13 3.65
CA VAL A 70 -6.26 -28.16 4.75
C VAL A 70 -6.59 -26.72 5.17
N PRO A 71 -7.77 -26.47 5.73
CA PRO A 71 -8.12 -25.12 6.15
C PRO A 71 -7.36 -24.67 7.40
N HIS A 72 -7.10 -23.38 7.49
CA HIS A 72 -6.50 -22.73 8.63
C HIS A 72 -7.26 -21.46 9.01
N VAL A 73 -7.15 -21.03 10.26
CA VAL A 73 -7.77 -19.80 10.75
C VAL A 73 -6.71 -18.97 11.45
N VAL A 74 -6.55 -17.74 11.02
CA VAL A 74 -5.61 -16.79 11.66
C VAL A 74 -6.36 -16.08 12.77
N THR A 75 -5.88 -16.20 14.01
CA THR A 75 -6.59 -15.65 15.18
C THR A 75 -5.60 -14.99 16.14
N SER A 76 -5.86 -13.74 16.52
CA SER A 76 -5.07 -13.08 17.56
C SER A 76 -5.27 -13.77 18.92
N ASP A 77 -4.27 -13.71 19.78
CA ASP A 77 -4.32 -14.35 21.09
C ASP A 77 -5.49 -13.89 21.96
N ASP A 78 -5.91 -12.64 21.81
CA ASP A 78 -7.03 -12.10 22.55
C ASP A 78 -8.38 -12.46 21.93
N ASN A 79 -8.38 -13.14 20.79
CA ASN A 79 -9.57 -13.50 20.02
C ASN A 79 -10.42 -12.30 19.58
N LYS A 80 -9.88 -11.09 19.65
CA LYS A 80 -10.64 -9.87 19.40
C LYS A 80 -10.06 -8.99 18.32
N MET A 81 -8.74 -8.88 18.28
CA MET A 81 -8.10 -7.92 17.40
C MET A 81 -8.25 -8.30 15.93
N PHE A 82 -7.98 -9.55 15.60
CA PHE A 82 -8.23 -10.09 14.29
C PHE A 82 -8.54 -11.57 14.34
N LYS A 83 -9.39 -11.97 13.43
CA LYS A 83 -9.74 -13.38 13.25
C LYS A 83 -10.23 -13.56 11.83
N SER A 84 -9.61 -14.48 11.11
CA SER A 84 -10.06 -14.82 9.77
C SER A 84 -11.22 -15.80 9.79
N LYS A 85 -11.93 -15.91 8.68
CA LYS A 85 -12.74 -17.09 8.42
C LYS A 85 -11.81 -18.29 8.22
N ALA A 86 -12.34 -19.46 8.06
CA ALA A 86 -11.54 -20.61 7.62
C ALA A 86 -10.99 -20.33 6.24
N LEU A 87 -9.69 -20.41 6.10
CA LEU A 87 -8.99 -20.18 4.83
C LEU A 87 -8.75 -21.54 4.19
N ASP A 88 -9.40 -21.79 3.08
CA ASP A 88 -9.11 -22.96 2.25
C ASP A 88 -7.84 -22.73 1.44
N THR A 89 -7.40 -23.72 0.70
CA THR A 89 -6.21 -23.60 -0.16
C THR A 89 -6.34 -22.39 -1.07
N ASP A 90 -5.28 -21.57 -1.12
CA ASP A 90 -5.17 -20.34 -1.88
C ASP A 90 -6.01 -19.16 -1.35
N ASP A 91 -6.82 -19.36 -0.32
CA ASP A 91 -7.50 -18.25 0.34
C ASP A 91 -6.51 -17.39 1.12
N HIS A 92 -6.87 -16.14 1.30
CA HIS A 92 -6.04 -15.19 2.02
C HIS A 92 -6.86 -14.32 2.97
N PHE A 93 -6.16 -13.73 3.93
CA PHE A 93 -6.70 -12.81 4.91
C PHE A 93 -5.71 -11.69 5.12
N SER A 94 -6.18 -10.47 5.23
CA SER A 94 -5.33 -9.30 5.44
C SER A 94 -5.77 -8.50 6.65
N PHE A 95 -4.80 -7.93 7.37
CA PHE A 95 -5.04 -7.06 8.49
C PHE A 95 -3.97 -5.98 8.57
N MET A 96 -4.36 -4.75 8.86
CA MET A 96 -3.46 -3.63 8.97
C MET A 96 -3.13 -3.36 10.43
N PHE A 97 -1.83 -3.33 10.77
CA PHE A 97 -1.35 -3.09 12.13
C PHE A 97 -1.02 -1.61 12.33
N ALA A 98 -1.93 -0.87 12.94
CA ALA A 98 -1.82 0.57 13.11
C ALA A 98 -0.95 0.99 14.30
N LYS A 99 -0.83 0.15 15.31
CA LYS A 99 -0.17 0.51 16.57
C LYS A 99 1.04 -0.34 16.87
N PRO A 100 2.13 0.25 17.36
CA PRO A 100 3.27 -0.52 17.85
C PRO A 100 2.90 -1.49 18.95
N GLY A 101 3.58 -2.62 18.99
CA GLY A 101 3.37 -3.66 19.98
C GLY A 101 3.75 -5.03 19.46
N THR A 102 3.62 -6.03 20.30
CA THR A 102 3.83 -7.43 19.94
C THR A 102 2.49 -8.14 19.91
N TYR A 103 2.20 -8.74 18.78
CA TYR A 103 0.90 -9.37 18.53
C TYR A 103 1.13 -10.86 18.27
N ASN A 104 0.80 -11.67 19.27
CA ASN A 104 0.84 -13.10 19.12
C ASN A 104 -0.43 -13.60 18.47
N TYR A 105 -0.32 -14.63 17.67
CA TYR A 105 -1.46 -15.24 17.00
C TYR A 105 -1.26 -16.73 16.80
N TYR A 106 -2.33 -17.41 16.47
CA TYR A 106 -2.34 -18.84 16.30
C TYR A 106 -3.42 -19.27 15.31
N CYS A 107 -3.40 -20.54 14.94
CA CYS A 107 -4.48 -21.10 14.14
C CYS A 107 -5.51 -21.70 15.07
N ALA A 108 -6.77 -21.23 14.95
CA ALA A 108 -7.85 -21.70 15.83
C ALA A 108 -8.19 -23.18 15.66
N ILE A 109 -7.86 -23.76 14.52
CA ILE A 109 -8.09 -25.19 14.25
C ILE A 109 -6.89 -26.03 14.70
N HIS A 110 -5.72 -25.44 14.72
CA HIS A 110 -4.46 -26.11 15.11
C HIS A 110 -3.75 -25.24 16.15
N PRO A 111 -4.15 -25.27 17.41
CA PRO A 111 -3.69 -24.29 18.42
C PRO A 111 -2.22 -24.29 18.73
N LYS A 112 -1.49 -25.34 18.36
CA LYS A 112 -0.03 -25.38 18.51
C LYS A 112 0.70 -24.61 17.41
N MET A 113 0.01 -24.23 16.37
CA MET A 113 0.53 -23.47 15.26
C MET A 113 0.48 -21.99 15.63
N THR A 114 1.61 -21.47 16.12
CA THR A 114 1.70 -20.12 16.70
C THR A 114 2.72 -19.27 15.98
N ALA A 115 2.56 -17.96 16.05
CA ALA A 115 3.48 -17.00 15.48
C ALA A 115 3.30 -15.63 16.14
N LYS A 116 4.12 -14.67 15.76
CA LYS A 116 3.97 -13.30 16.28
C LYS A 116 4.41 -12.25 15.28
N ILE A 117 3.84 -11.08 15.43
CA ILE A 117 4.19 -9.90 14.67
C ILE A 117 4.63 -8.81 15.64
N VAL A 118 5.81 -8.26 15.41
CA VAL A 118 6.35 -7.12 16.17
C VAL A 118 6.15 -5.87 15.31
N VAL A 119 5.39 -4.92 15.82
CA VAL A 119 5.12 -3.66 15.15
C VAL A 119 5.90 -2.55 15.84
N GLN A 120 6.68 -1.81 15.09
CA GLN A 120 7.54 -0.73 15.59
C GLN A 120 7.02 0.66 15.25
#